data_07d73e44411235bbc2689ca451e59613
#
_entry.id   07d73e44411235bbc2689ca451e59613
#
_cell.length_a   1.000
_cell.length_b   1.000
_cell.length_c   1.000
_cell.angle_alpha   90.00
_cell.angle_beta   90.00
_cell.angle_gamma   90.00
#
_symmetry.space_group_name_H-M   'P 1'
#
loop_
_entity.id
_entity.type
_entity.pdbx_description
1 polymer ?
#
loop_
_entity_poly.entity_id
_entity_poly.type
_entity_poly.pdbx_seq_one_letter_code
_entity_poly.pdbx_strand_id
1 'polypeptide(L)'
;KVPELLGGSADLTGSNLTDFPGCGAVRGGERGGRHINYGVREFGMAAVMNGVALHGGFIPYGGTFLTFSDYSRNAIRMAALMKQRVIHVFTHDSIGLGEDGPTHQPVEHAASLRLIPNLDVWRPCDGAETAVAWSTAVQTADRPSALLLSRQNLPAQQRSAEQMQAMVCGGYVLSDRAQARAVIVATGARANYLGLPSE
;
A
#
# COMPACT_ATOMS: atom_id res chain seq x y z
N LYS A 1 -5.35 -7.11 -17.01
CA LYS A 1 -6.48 -7.21 -16.04
C LYS A 1 -6.23 -8.46 -15.21
N VAL A 2 -6.37 -8.36 -13.90
CA VAL A 2 -6.27 -9.48 -12.95
C VAL A 2 -7.69 -9.75 -12.43
N PRO A 3 -8.41 -10.73 -13.01
CA PRO A 3 -9.81 -10.98 -12.67
C PRO A 3 -9.97 -11.49 -11.22
N GLU A 4 -8.94 -12.05 -10.63
CA GLU A 4 -8.92 -12.58 -9.28
C GLU A 4 -8.88 -11.48 -8.20
N LEU A 5 -8.59 -10.22 -8.54
CA LEU A 5 -8.58 -9.13 -7.58
C LEU A 5 -9.99 -8.86 -7.05
N LEU A 6 -10.15 -8.99 -5.73
CA LEU A 6 -11.35 -8.66 -4.98
C LEU A 6 -10.99 -7.63 -3.91
N GLY A 7 -11.52 -6.43 -4.03
CA GLY A 7 -11.10 -5.33 -3.19
C GLY A 7 -12.22 -4.64 -2.45
N GLY A 8 -11.85 -3.56 -1.77
CA GLY A 8 -12.80 -2.72 -1.07
C GLY A 8 -12.14 -1.70 -0.16
N SER A 9 -12.94 -1.05 0.64
CA SER A 9 -12.47 -0.04 1.60
C SER A 9 -13.33 -0.05 2.86
N ALA A 10 -12.72 0.36 3.97
CA ALA A 10 -13.42 0.62 5.24
C ALA A 10 -14.05 2.01 5.21
N ASP A 11 -15.05 2.18 4.35
CA ASP A 11 -15.84 3.41 4.13
C ASP A 11 -15.06 4.63 3.62
N LEU A 12 -13.92 4.40 2.97
CA LEU A 12 -13.02 5.43 2.46
C LEU A 12 -12.71 5.28 0.97
N THR A 13 -13.58 4.62 0.20
CA THR A 13 -13.34 4.32 -1.22
C THR A 13 -12.94 5.55 -2.02
N GLY A 14 -13.66 6.66 -1.88
CA GLY A 14 -13.38 7.91 -2.60
C GLY A 14 -12.06 8.57 -2.21
N SER A 15 -11.56 8.32 -0.98
CA SER A 15 -10.29 8.86 -0.50
C SER A 15 -9.11 7.92 -0.76
N ASN A 16 -9.33 6.61 -0.72
CA ASN A 16 -8.29 5.61 -0.96
C ASN A 16 -8.14 5.26 -2.45
N LEU A 17 -9.12 5.61 -3.29
CA LEU A 17 -9.18 5.25 -4.71
C LEU A 17 -9.00 3.74 -4.93
N THR A 18 -9.74 2.94 -4.14
CA THR A 18 -9.67 1.47 -4.15
C THR A 18 -10.63 0.83 -5.14
N ASP A 19 -11.49 1.60 -5.75
CA ASP A 19 -12.32 1.18 -6.87
C ASP A 19 -11.62 1.41 -8.22
N PHE A 20 -12.12 0.75 -9.25
CA PHE A 20 -11.63 0.91 -10.62
C PHE A 20 -12.80 0.74 -11.61
N PRO A 21 -12.69 1.29 -12.83
CA PRO A 21 -13.76 1.18 -13.82
C PRO A 21 -14.18 -0.27 -14.08
N GLY A 22 -15.48 -0.56 -13.87
CA GLY A 22 -16.05 -1.88 -14.07
C GLY A 22 -15.86 -2.87 -12.91
N CYS A 23 -15.40 -2.43 -11.73
CA CYS A 23 -15.29 -3.33 -10.57
C CYS A 23 -16.67 -3.77 -10.04
N GLY A 24 -17.68 -2.92 -10.07
CA GLY A 24 -19.00 -3.17 -9.52
C GLY A 24 -19.00 -3.48 -8.01
N ALA A 25 -20.03 -3.11 -7.30
CA ALA A 25 -20.15 -3.47 -5.89
C ALA A 25 -20.58 -4.94 -5.73
N VAL A 26 -20.04 -5.62 -4.74
CA VAL A 26 -20.51 -6.94 -4.31
C VAL A 26 -21.84 -6.75 -3.59
N ARG A 27 -22.90 -7.41 -4.09
CA ARG A 27 -24.26 -7.34 -3.54
C ARG A 27 -24.87 -8.71 -3.42
N GLY A 28 -25.73 -8.91 -2.42
CA GLY A 28 -26.47 -10.14 -2.26
C GLY A 28 -27.38 -10.41 -3.47
N GLY A 29 -27.32 -11.61 -4.01
CA GLY A 29 -28.11 -12.03 -5.17
C GLY A 29 -27.57 -11.56 -6.54
N GLU A 30 -26.57 -10.70 -6.62
CA GLU A 30 -25.95 -10.24 -7.85
C GLU A 30 -24.61 -10.96 -8.10
N ARG A 31 -24.26 -11.17 -9.38
CA ARG A 31 -22.99 -11.77 -9.77
C ARG A 31 -22.06 -10.73 -10.39
N GLY A 32 -20.76 -10.88 -10.21
CA GLY A 32 -19.74 -10.12 -10.94
C GLY A 32 -19.21 -8.88 -10.23
N GLY A 33 -19.69 -8.52 -9.05
CA GLY A 33 -19.11 -7.45 -8.24
C GLY A 33 -17.72 -7.83 -7.71
N ARG A 34 -16.79 -6.85 -7.69
CA ARG A 34 -15.41 -7.01 -7.21
C ARG A 34 -14.98 -5.95 -6.23
N HIS A 35 -15.91 -5.13 -5.77
CA HIS A 35 -15.67 -4.10 -4.75
C HIS A 35 -16.61 -4.33 -3.56
N ILE A 36 -16.02 -4.48 -2.37
CA ILE A 36 -16.73 -4.70 -1.11
C ILE A 36 -16.73 -3.39 -0.31
N ASN A 37 -17.93 -2.93 0.04
CA ASN A 37 -18.12 -1.82 0.96
C ASN A 37 -18.13 -2.37 2.39
N TYR A 38 -16.99 -2.34 3.08
CA TYR A 38 -16.86 -2.90 4.42
C TYR A 38 -17.50 -2.04 5.51
N GLY A 39 -17.80 -0.77 5.23
CA GLY A 39 -18.15 0.22 6.24
C GLY A 39 -16.97 0.55 7.15
N VAL A 40 -17.18 1.33 8.21
CA VAL A 40 -16.13 1.70 9.19
C VAL A 40 -15.77 0.47 10.05
N ARG A 41 -15.03 -0.47 9.48
CA ARG A 41 -14.70 -1.79 10.11
C ARG A 41 -13.33 -2.28 9.64
N GLU A 42 -12.26 -1.60 10.00
CA GLU A 42 -10.90 -1.92 9.56
C GLU A 42 -10.46 -3.33 9.96
N PHE A 43 -10.74 -3.73 11.20
CA PHE A 43 -10.48 -5.09 11.65
C PHE A 43 -11.31 -6.12 10.87
N GLY A 44 -12.61 -5.86 10.73
CA GLY A 44 -13.50 -6.75 9.99
C GLY A 44 -13.09 -6.89 8.53
N MET A 45 -12.72 -5.79 7.87
CA MET A 45 -12.16 -5.79 6.51
C MET A 45 -10.93 -6.69 6.42
N ALA A 46 -9.93 -6.46 7.28
CA ALA A 46 -8.69 -7.21 7.25
C ALA A 46 -8.90 -8.71 7.57
N ALA A 47 -9.79 -9.02 8.52
CA ALA A 47 -10.13 -10.41 8.86
C ALA A 47 -10.89 -11.12 7.73
N VAL A 48 -11.82 -10.44 7.06
CA VAL A 48 -12.51 -10.99 5.87
C VAL A 48 -11.51 -11.22 4.74
N MET A 49 -10.58 -10.30 4.51
CA MET A 49 -9.52 -10.49 3.50
C MET A 49 -8.68 -11.74 3.82
N ASN A 50 -8.34 -11.99 5.08
CA ASN A 50 -7.64 -13.22 5.48
C ASN A 50 -8.45 -14.47 5.10
N GLY A 51 -9.76 -14.46 5.36
CA GLY A 51 -10.65 -15.57 5.00
C GLY A 51 -10.75 -15.75 3.47
N VAL A 52 -10.81 -14.68 2.71
CA VAL A 52 -10.82 -14.71 1.22
C VAL A 52 -9.51 -15.29 0.68
N ALA A 53 -8.36 -14.89 1.25
CA ALA A 53 -7.06 -15.44 0.85
C ALA A 53 -6.95 -16.93 1.17
N LEU A 54 -7.39 -17.36 2.35
CA LEU A 54 -7.43 -18.76 2.75
C LEU A 54 -8.33 -19.62 1.86
N HIS A 55 -9.42 -19.06 1.36
CA HIS A 55 -10.30 -19.74 0.40
C HIS A 55 -9.57 -20.02 -0.93
N GLY A 56 -8.63 -19.16 -1.34
CA GLY A 56 -7.74 -19.38 -2.50
C GLY A 56 -8.31 -18.99 -3.86
N GLY A 57 -9.56 -18.54 -3.94
CA GLY A 57 -10.20 -18.16 -5.21
C GLY A 57 -9.93 -16.75 -5.67
N PHE A 58 -9.44 -15.87 -4.76
CA PHE A 58 -9.25 -14.46 -5.01
C PHE A 58 -7.98 -13.93 -4.37
N ILE A 59 -7.52 -12.79 -4.89
CA ILE A 59 -6.45 -11.98 -4.29
C ILE A 59 -7.12 -10.78 -3.62
N PRO A 60 -7.28 -10.78 -2.29
CA PRO A 60 -7.96 -9.69 -1.61
C PRO A 60 -7.07 -8.47 -1.45
N TYR A 61 -7.67 -7.28 -1.62
CA TYR A 61 -7.06 -6.02 -1.21
C TYR A 61 -8.07 -5.14 -0.49
N GLY A 62 -7.60 -4.31 0.44
CA GLY A 62 -8.48 -3.43 1.20
C GLY A 62 -7.80 -2.16 1.63
N GLY A 63 -8.55 -1.05 1.54
CA GLY A 63 -8.06 0.30 1.78
C GLY A 63 -8.62 0.94 3.03
N THR A 64 -7.74 1.67 3.71
CA THR A 64 -8.06 2.63 4.77
C THR A 64 -6.91 3.63 4.90
N PHE A 65 -7.02 4.64 5.77
CA PHE A 65 -5.89 5.50 6.10
C PHE A 65 -4.86 4.75 6.93
N LEU A 66 -3.58 5.12 6.79
CA LEU A 66 -2.49 4.44 7.49
C LEU A 66 -2.67 4.46 9.01
N THR A 67 -3.12 5.59 9.57
CA THR A 67 -3.39 5.70 11.01
C THR A 67 -4.39 4.66 11.51
N PHE A 68 -5.37 4.28 10.67
CA PHE A 68 -6.40 3.29 11.05
C PHE A 68 -5.92 1.84 10.93
N SER A 69 -4.67 1.62 10.46
CA SER A 69 -4.04 0.30 10.56
C SER A 69 -3.94 -0.21 12.00
N ASP A 70 -3.96 0.69 12.99
CA ASP A 70 -4.00 0.34 14.41
C ASP A 70 -5.22 -0.53 14.75
N TYR A 71 -6.38 -0.21 14.19
CA TYR A 71 -7.60 -1.01 14.40
C TYR A 71 -7.50 -2.42 13.80
N SER A 72 -6.77 -2.59 12.71
CA SER A 72 -6.63 -3.86 11.99
C SER A 72 -5.33 -4.62 12.29
N ARG A 73 -4.46 -4.09 13.15
CA ARG A 73 -3.11 -4.61 13.40
C ARG A 73 -3.08 -6.12 13.68
N ASN A 74 -3.99 -6.63 14.49
CA ASN A 74 -4.06 -8.05 14.80
C ASN A 74 -4.33 -8.89 13.53
N ALA A 75 -5.30 -8.49 12.71
CA ALA A 75 -5.62 -9.20 11.47
C ALA A 75 -4.47 -9.14 10.46
N ILE A 76 -3.75 -8.01 10.36
CA ILE A 76 -2.53 -7.87 9.52
C ILE A 76 -1.45 -8.86 10.00
N ARG A 77 -1.21 -8.90 11.31
CA ARG A 77 -0.25 -9.82 11.91
C ARG A 77 -0.64 -11.28 11.65
N MET A 78 -1.93 -11.61 11.71
CA MET A 78 -2.43 -12.96 11.42
C MET A 78 -2.23 -13.33 9.95
N ALA A 79 -2.44 -12.42 8.99
CA ALA A 79 -2.11 -12.67 7.59
C ALA A 79 -0.64 -13.07 7.41
N ALA A 80 0.26 -12.33 8.06
CA ALA A 80 1.70 -12.62 8.02
C ALA A 80 2.05 -13.96 8.67
N LEU A 81 1.46 -14.29 9.82
CA LEU A 81 1.65 -15.55 10.51
C LEU A 81 1.16 -16.75 9.69
N MET A 82 0.01 -16.61 9.04
CA MET A 82 -0.60 -17.62 8.18
C MET A 82 0.00 -17.67 6.78
N LYS A 83 0.97 -16.77 6.47
CA LYS A 83 1.60 -16.65 5.14
C LYS A 83 0.58 -16.46 4.02
N GLN A 84 -0.40 -15.59 4.23
CA GLN A 84 -1.45 -15.34 3.26
C GLN A 84 -1.18 -14.09 2.43
N ARG A 85 -1.43 -14.17 1.12
CA ARG A 85 -1.38 -13.04 0.21
C ARG A 85 -2.59 -12.13 0.43
N VAL A 86 -2.39 -11.08 1.22
CA VAL A 86 -3.37 -10.03 1.47
C VAL A 86 -2.71 -8.68 1.19
N ILE A 87 -3.36 -7.81 0.44
CA ILE A 87 -2.81 -6.50 0.07
C ILE A 87 -3.54 -5.42 0.85
N HIS A 88 -2.83 -4.78 1.77
CA HIS A 88 -3.33 -3.64 2.53
C HIS A 88 -2.92 -2.35 1.82
N VAL A 89 -3.90 -1.50 1.50
CA VAL A 89 -3.70 -0.19 0.87
C VAL A 89 -3.91 0.88 1.92
N PHE A 90 -2.81 1.43 2.43
CA PHE A 90 -2.83 2.45 3.47
C PHE A 90 -2.45 3.80 2.87
N THR A 91 -3.45 4.65 2.67
CA THR A 91 -3.24 6.01 2.16
C THR A 91 -3.06 7.01 3.29
N HIS A 92 -2.80 8.29 2.95
CA HIS A 92 -2.60 9.36 3.94
C HIS A 92 -1.44 9.02 4.90
N ASP A 93 -0.28 8.70 4.31
CA ASP A 93 0.88 8.04 4.96
C ASP A 93 1.70 8.93 5.90
N SER A 94 1.39 10.23 5.98
CA SER A 94 2.23 11.19 6.71
C SER A 94 1.47 12.45 7.13
N ILE A 95 2.17 13.39 7.75
CA ILE A 95 1.63 14.72 8.12
C ILE A 95 1.16 15.54 6.92
N GLY A 96 1.56 15.17 5.69
CA GLY A 96 1.13 15.83 4.45
C GLY A 96 -0.33 15.59 4.08
N LEU A 97 -1.10 14.88 4.90
CA LEU A 97 -2.53 14.68 4.66
C LEU A 97 -3.39 15.97 4.80
N GLY A 98 -2.89 16.97 5.53
CA GLY A 98 -3.53 18.30 5.61
C GLY A 98 -4.43 18.48 6.82
N GLU A 99 -5.67 18.93 6.57
CA GLU A 99 -6.61 19.46 7.56
C GLU A 99 -7.23 18.44 8.52
N ASP A 100 -7.14 17.15 8.26
CA ASP A 100 -7.73 16.11 9.11
C ASP A 100 -7.12 16.06 10.53
N GLY A 101 -5.94 16.61 10.70
CA GLY A 101 -5.33 16.85 11.99
C GLY A 101 -4.66 15.63 12.64
N PRO A 102 -4.26 15.75 13.91
CA PRO A 102 -3.40 14.76 14.59
C PRO A 102 -3.99 13.36 14.71
N THR A 103 -5.30 13.25 14.79
CA THR A 103 -5.98 11.94 14.90
C THR A 103 -5.86 11.10 13.63
N HIS A 104 -5.50 11.72 12.51
CA HIS A 104 -5.37 11.07 11.20
C HIS A 104 -3.93 11.05 10.69
N GLN A 105 -2.99 11.69 11.40
CA GLN A 105 -1.59 11.82 11.02
C GLN A 105 -0.76 10.65 11.56
N PRO A 106 -0.34 9.69 10.73
CA PRO A 106 0.50 8.60 11.19
C PRO A 106 1.93 9.08 11.44
N VAL A 107 2.52 8.66 12.57
CA VAL A 107 3.90 8.96 12.96
C VAL A 107 4.70 7.68 13.07
N GLU A 108 4.31 6.78 13.97
CA GLU A 108 5.00 5.51 14.26
C GLU A 108 4.54 4.33 13.39
N HIS A 109 3.44 4.47 12.66
CA HIS A 109 2.74 3.38 11.99
C HIS A 109 3.62 2.62 10.98
N ALA A 110 4.41 3.33 10.17
CA ALA A 110 5.31 2.69 9.20
C ALA A 110 6.39 1.86 9.89
N ALA A 111 6.99 2.38 10.97
CA ALA A 111 7.98 1.66 11.77
C ALA A 111 7.35 0.45 12.46
N SER A 112 6.17 0.64 13.04
CA SER A 112 5.41 -0.38 13.74
C SER A 112 4.99 -1.53 12.82
N LEU A 113 4.56 -1.27 11.58
CA LEU A 113 4.26 -2.29 10.59
C LEU A 113 5.51 -3.09 10.19
N ARG A 114 6.67 -2.43 10.06
CA ARG A 114 7.95 -3.09 9.75
C ARG A 114 8.42 -4.06 10.84
N LEU A 115 7.90 -3.97 12.06
CA LEU A 115 8.19 -4.92 13.13
C LEU A 115 7.41 -6.23 13.01
N ILE A 116 6.42 -6.32 12.12
CA ILE A 116 5.66 -7.55 11.89
C ILE A 116 6.49 -8.47 10.99
N PRO A 117 6.97 -9.63 11.48
CA PRO A 117 7.69 -10.58 10.64
C PRO A 117 6.83 -11.04 9.47
N ASN A 118 7.45 -11.25 8.31
CA ASN A 118 6.79 -11.74 7.11
C ASN A 118 5.70 -10.79 6.54
N LEU A 119 5.80 -9.50 6.80
CA LEU A 119 5.00 -8.46 6.17
C LEU A 119 5.90 -7.59 5.28
N ASP A 120 5.62 -7.55 3.99
CA ASP A 120 6.28 -6.61 3.07
C ASP A 120 5.67 -5.21 3.22
N VAL A 121 6.48 -4.22 3.55
CA VAL A 121 6.04 -2.83 3.72
C VAL A 121 6.65 -1.97 2.62
N TRP A 122 5.83 -1.58 1.67
CA TRP A 122 6.18 -0.72 0.55
C TRP A 122 5.79 0.72 0.83
N ARG A 123 6.68 1.65 0.56
CA ARG A 123 6.41 3.09 0.68
C ARG A 123 6.90 3.83 -0.56
N PRO A 124 6.18 3.69 -1.68
CA PRO A 124 6.57 4.25 -2.97
C PRO A 124 6.53 5.78 -2.96
N CYS A 125 7.43 6.41 -3.72
CA CYS A 125 7.53 7.85 -3.83
C CYS A 125 6.81 8.44 -5.04
N ASP A 126 6.38 7.61 -5.99
CA ASP A 126 5.66 8.03 -7.18
C ASP A 126 4.87 6.88 -7.84
N GLY A 127 4.27 7.17 -9.01
CA GLY A 127 3.47 6.20 -9.73
C GLY A 127 4.25 4.99 -10.25
N ALA A 128 5.52 5.16 -10.63
CA ALA A 128 6.35 4.06 -11.11
C ALA A 128 6.66 3.06 -9.98
N GLU A 129 7.10 3.55 -8.83
CA GLU A 129 7.31 2.70 -7.65
C GLU A 129 6.00 2.07 -7.14
N THR A 130 4.88 2.80 -7.22
CA THR A 130 3.56 2.26 -6.86
C THR A 130 3.18 1.09 -7.77
N ALA A 131 3.43 1.21 -9.08
CA ALA A 131 3.14 0.11 -10.02
C ALA A 131 4.00 -1.13 -9.73
N VAL A 132 5.28 -0.95 -9.40
CA VAL A 132 6.18 -2.05 -9.02
C VAL A 132 5.71 -2.69 -7.71
N ALA A 133 5.36 -1.89 -6.69
CA ALA A 133 4.86 -2.39 -5.40
C ALA A 133 3.58 -3.21 -5.57
N TRP A 134 2.62 -2.74 -6.38
CA TRP A 134 1.41 -3.49 -6.72
C TRP A 134 1.72 -4.78 -7.47
N SER A 135 2.57 -4.72 -8.48
CA SER A 135 2.97 -5.90 -9.25
C SER A 135 3.61 -6.97 -8.36
N THR A 136 4.52 -6.55 -7.47
CA THR A 136 5.17 -7.44 -6.52
C THR A 136 4.17 -8.03 -5.52
N ALA A 137 3.28 -7.21 -4.95
CA ALA A 137 2.28 -7.66 -4.00
C ALA A 137 1.31 -8.70 -4.60
N VAL A 138 0.92 -8.52 -5.87
CA VAL A 138 0.08 -9.48 -6.59
C VAL A 138 0.81 -10.80 -6.86
N GLN A 139 2.12 -10.76 -7.12
CA GLN A 139 2.92 -11.94 -7.43
C GLN A 139 3.38 -12.70 -6.18
N THR A 140 3.54 -12.02 -5.06
CA THR A 140 4.00 -12.62 -3.79
C THR A 140 2.88 -13.43 -3.16
N ALA A 141 3.00 -14.76 -3.18
CA ALA A 141 1.92 -15.67 -2.78
C ALA A 141 1.93 -16.06 -1.30
N ASP A 142 3.04 -15.90 -0.61
CA ASP A 142 3.33 -16.49 0.70
C ASP A 142 3.41 -15.47 1.86
N ARG A 143 2.99 -14.23 1.64
CA ARG A 143 2.96 -13.19 2.66
C ARG A 143 2.11 -11.98 2.26
N PRO A 144 1.62 -11.23 3.24
CA PRO A 144 0.89 -9.99 2.98
C PRO A 144 1.82 -8.85 2.60
N SER A 145 1.26 -7.86 1.91
CA SER A 145 1.92 -6.60 1.57
C SER A 145 1.11 -5.41 2.10
N ALA A 146 1.80 -4.42 2.64
CA ALA A 146 1.24 -3.12 3.02
C ALA A 146 1.82 -2.04 2.10
N LEU A 147 0.97 -1.37 1.35
CA LEU A 147 1.30 -0.28 0.45
C LEU A 147 0.97 1.04 1.15
N LEU A 148 1.99 1.79 1.56
CA LEU A 148 1.85 3.07 2.24
C LEU A 148 1.94 4.20 1.22
N LEU A 149 0.81 4.83 0.95
CA LEU A 149 0.65 5.80 -0.14
C LEU A 149 0.36 7.20 0.41
N SER A 150 0.93 8.22 -0.22
CA SER A 150 0.65 9.61 0.12
C SER A 150 -0.76 10.02 -0.30
N ARG A 151 -1.33 11.03 0.39
CA ARG A 151 -2.55 11.71 -0.04
C ARG A 151 -2.32 12.58 -1.26
N GLN A 152 -1.20 13.31 -1.28
CA GLN A 152 -0.90 14.26 -2.34
C GLN A 152 -0.34 13.56 -3.59
N ASN A 153 -0.59 14.18 -4.73
CA ASN A 153 0.05 13.81 -5.98
C ASN A 153 1.55 14.13 -5.91
N LEU A 154 2.37 13.17 -6.26
CA LEU A 154 3.81 13.32 -6.28
C LEU A 154 4.34 13.29 -7.73
N PRO A 155 5.29 14.17 -8.09
CA PRO A 155 5.87 14.15 -9.41
C PRO A 155 6.67 12.88 -9.66
N ALA A 156 6.62 12.40 -10.90
CA ALA A 156 7.41 11.24 -11.32
C ALA A 156 8.92 11.59 -11.30
N GLN A 157 9.71 10.68 -10.77
CA GLN A 157 11.16 10.78 -10.77
C GLN A 157 11.75 10.21 -12.08
N GLN A 158 12.76 10.86 -12.61
CA GLN A 158 13.53 10.35 -13.75
C GLN A 158 14.35 9.13 -13.31
N ARG A 159 14.33 8.06 -14.09
CA ARG A 159 15.05 6.82 -13.79
C ARG A 159 15.63 6.19 -15.05
N SER A 160 16.81 5.60 -14.90
CA SER A 160 17.36 4.73 -15.94
C SER A 160 16.64 3.37 -15.98
N ALA A 161 16.88 2.60 -17.02
CA ALA A 161 16.31 1.25 -17.13
C ALA A 161 16.80 0.32 -16.00
N GLU A 162 18.05 0.47 -15.58
CA GLU A 162 18.65 -0.29 -14.48
C GLU A 162 18.02 0.09 -13.15
N GLN A 163 17.76 1.37 -12.90
CA GLN A 163 17.06 1.85 -11.72
C GLN A 163 15.62 1.33 -11.68
N MET A 164 14.93 1.32 -12.81
CA MET A 164 13.59 0.73 -12.91
C MET A 164 13.58 -0.77 -12.54
N GLN A 165 14.58 -1.51 -13.00
CA GLN A 165 14.72 -2.92 -12.65
C GLN A 165 15.07 -3.13 -11.17
N ALA A 166 15.84 -2.24 -10.57
CA ALA A 166 16.27 -2.36 -9.18
C ALA A 166 15.15 -2.08 -8.16
N MET A 167 14.05 -1.43 -8.55
CA MET A 167 12.94 -1.12 -7.63
C MET A 167 12.38 -2.36 -6.92
N VAL A 168 12.36 -3.52 -7.59
CA VAL A 168 11.84 -4.76 -7.00
C VAL A 168 12.67 -5.25 -5.81
N CYS A 169 13.92 -4.77 -5.67
CA CYS A 169 14.77 -5.08 -4.53
C CYS A 169 14.38 -4.30 -3.26
N GLY A 170 13.40 -3.40 -3.33
CA GLY A 170 12.93 -2.61 -2.19
C GLY A 170 13.76 -1.38 -1.86
N GLY A 171 14.88 -1.16 -2.55
CA GLY A 171 15.72 0.02 -2.42
C GLY A 171 16.76 0.07 -3.54
N TYR A 172 17.06 1.27 -4.01
CA TYR A 172 18.02 1.50 -5.11
C TYR A 172 18.59 2.92 -5.03
N VAL A 173 19.70 3.16 -5.72
CA VAL A 173 20.30 4.49 -5.80
C VAL A 173 19.57 5.31 -6.87
N LEU A 174 18.80 6.31 -6.45
CA LEU A 174 18.09 7.21 -7.37
C LEU A 174 19.01 8.30 -7.92
N SER A 175 19.89 8.85 -7.09
CA SER A 175 20.89 9.86 -7.49
C SER A 175 22.22 9.54 -6.84
N ASP A 176 23.29 9.59 -7.61
CA ASP A 176 24.64 9.37 -7.13
C ASP A 176 25.55 10.52 -7.55
N ARG A 177 26.58 10.78 -6.75
CA ARG A 177 27.63 11.78 -7.06
C ARG A 177 28.99 11.25 -6.68
N ALA A 178 29.96 11.50 -7.56
CA ALA A 178 31.34 11.21 -7.23
C ALA A 178 31.76 11.91 -5.93
N GLN A 179 32.45 11.19 -5.05
CA GLN A 179 32.92 11.67 -3.73
C GLN A 179 31.79 12.11 -2.80
N ALA A 180 30.64 11.45 -2.82
CA ALA A 180 29.56 11.72 -1.89
C ALA A 180 30.05 11.61 -0.44
N ARG A 181 29.77 12.65 0.36
CA ARG A 181 30.16 12.73 1.79
C ARG A 181 29.04 12.24 2.73
N ALA A 182 27.86 12.03 2.19
CA ALA A 182 26.71 11.55 2.93
C ALA A 182 25.81 10.70 2.04
N VAL A 183 25.11 9.74 2.62
CA VAL A 183 24.04 8.97 1.99
C VAL A 183 22.72 9.38 2.63
N ILE A 184 21.74 9.73 1.80
CA ILE A 184 20.39 10.04 2.25
C ILE A 184 19.48 8.89 1.84
N VAL A 185 18.83 8.26 2.79
CA VAL A 185 17.81 7.23 2.56
C VAL A 185 16.44 7.86 2.74
N ALA A 186 15.63 7.83 1.68
CA ALA A 186 14.30 8.42 1.69
C ALA A 186 13.24 7.42 1.21
N THR A 187 12.01 7.56 1.70
CA THR A 187 10.87 6.72 1.31
C THR A 187 9.61 7.58 1.17
N GLY A 188 8.70 7.19 0.27
CA GLY A 188 7.42 7.88 0.07
C GLY A 188 7.61 9.33 -0.35
N ALA A 189 6.69 10.20 0.04
CA ALA A 189 6.71 11.62 -0.31
C ALA A 189 8.05 12.32 0.03
N ARG A 190 8.76 11.87 1.05
CA ARG A 190 10.05 12.48 1.46
C ARG A 190 11.13 12.38 0.38
N ALA A 191 11.12 11.34 -0.45
CA ALA A 191 12.06 11.23 -1.56
C ALA A 191 11.90 12.38 -2.56
N ASN A 192 10.68 12.84 -2.78
CA ASN A 192 10.37 13.97 -3.64
C ASN A 192 10.74 15.32 -3.01
N TYR A 193 10.63 15.48 -1.68
CA TYR A 193 10.94 16.72 -0.99
C TYR A 193 12.45 16.97 -0.78
N LEU A 194 13.28 15.97 -0.91
CA LEU A 194 14.73 16.11 -0.77
C LEU A 194 15.38 16.89 -1.93
N GLY A 195 14.55 17.38 -2.87
CA GLY A 195 14.97 18.33 -3.85
C GLY A 195 16.25 17.89 -4.56
N LEU A 196 16.20 16.72 -5.20
CA LEU A 196 17.25 16.37 -6.14
C LEU A 196 17.18 17.44 -7.25
N PRO A 197 18.23 18.26 -7.46
CA PRO A 197 18.16 19.31 -8.45
C PRO A 197 17.83 18.67 -9.79
N SER A 198 16.72 19.09 -10.39
CA SER A 198 16.56 18.99 -11.83
C SER A 198 17.69 19.84 -12.42
N GLU A 199 18.68 19.23 -13.07
CA GLU A 199 19.58 19.95 -13.92
C GLU A 199 18.84 20.63 -15.07
#